data_28bec6c27a2660eae69b68fb8d2f097e
#
_entry.id   28bec6c27a2660eae69b68fb8d2f097e
#
_cell.length_a   1.000
_cell.length_b   1.000
_cell.length_c   1.000
_cell.angle_alpha   90.00
_cell.angle_beta   90.00
_cell.angle_gamma   90.00
#
_symmetry.space_group_name_H-M   'P 1'
#
loop_
_entity.id
_entity.type
_entity.pdbx_description
1 polymer ?
#
loop_
_entity_poly.entity_id
_entity_poly.type
_entity_poly.pdbx_seq_one_letter_code
_entity_poly.pdbx_strand_id
1 'polypeptide(L)'
;MKIAFHGAARTVTGSKHLLTLKNGKKYLLDCGMFQGLGKDTDAMNRNFGFDATAVTHLILSHAHIDHCGLIPKLVSEGFNGKIFCTPATKELTAVMLEDSAGIQESEVKYENKRRAQQGLPYLKPLYTTADALAAADHFVAVPYDDWFTIDENIAVQYTDAGHIIGSAAVHLKITEEGKVTRLTFSGDVGRYRDVILKSPAEFSQADYILIESTYGNSLHDSATTTPDQILQWIEKACLQKKGKLIIPAFSVGRTQEILFALNQLELERRLPDLDYFVDSPLSVKATEIVKHYPQYFNKNIQKILESDNDPFGFKGLKFIKSVEESKMLNFRNGPFVIISASGMADAGRVKHHISNNIENSRNTILLTGYCEPHSLGGKLMAGAKEVNIYGVQHEVNAEIGSIRSMSAHGDYDDLCQFLACQNPALVKRLFVVHGEYPVQQEFQQRLMRKGFGDVEVPEMHYETTLE
;
A
#
# COMPACT_ATOMS: atom_id res chain seq x y z
N MET A 1 26.93 11.63 -8.42
CA MET A 1 25.80 11.64 -7.46
C MET A 1 25.86 10.44 -6.53
N LYS A 2 25.06 10.41 -5.46
CA LYS A 2 24.97 9.27 -4.52
C LYS A 2 23.52 8.93 -4.27
N ILE A 3 23.25 7.67 -3.89
CA ILE A 3 21.96 7.23 -3.41
C ILE A 3 22.10 6.52 -2.06
N ALA A 4 21.20 6.83 -1.11
CA ALA A 4 21.13 6.20 0.19
C ALA A 4 19.75 5.57 0.42
N PHE A 5 19.71 4.42 1.08
CA PHE A 5 18.51 3.61 1.29
C PHE A 5 18.10 3.68 2.76
N HIS A 6 17.11 4.50 3.11
CA HIS A 6 16.68 4.73 4.49
C HIS A 6 15.39 3.97 4.87
N GLY A 7 14.90 3.11 3.99
CA GLY A 7 13.74 2.25 4.20
C GLY A 7 13.44 1.39 2.99
N ALA A 8 12.53 0.44 3.11
CA ALA A 8 12.28 -0.62 2.13
C ALA A 8 13.59 -1.31 1.67
N ALA A 9 14.57 -1.39 2.55
CA ALA A 9 15.87 -2.00 2.37
C ALA A 9 15.92 -3.25 3.26
N ARG A 10 15.86 -4.44 2.65
CA ARG A 10 15.67 -5.76 3.29
C ARG A 10 14.39 -5.87 4.11
N THR A 11 13.39 -5.05 3.81
CA THR A 11 12.04 -5.04 4.38
C THR A 11 11.05 -4.54 3.35
N VAL A 12 9.78 -4.94 3.48
CA VAL A 12 8.69 -4.57 2.56
C VAL A 12 8.19 -3.15 2.78
N THR A 13 8.37 -2.55 3.96
CA THR A 13 7.73 -1.27 4.30
C THR A 13 8.72 -0.13 4.54
N GLY A 14 8.21 1.10 4.54
CA GLY A 14 8.95 2.28 4.92
C GLY A 14 9.82 2.89 3.81
N SER A 15 9.37 2.82 2.56
CA SER A 15 10.11 3.28 1.37
C SER A 15 10.64 4.71 1.51
N LYS A 16 11.98 4.87 1.50
CA LYS A 16 12.70 6.15 1.55
C LYS A 16 14.08 6.00 0.92
N HIS A 17 14.28 6.60 -0.26
CA HIS A 17 15.57 6.56 -0.95
C HIS A 17 16.04 7.98 -1.24
N LEU A 18 17.20 8.34 -0.75
CA LEU A 18 17.72 9.73 -0.81
C LEU A 18 18.80 9.85 -1.88
N LEU A 19 18.47 10.55 -2.96
CA LEU A 19 19.41 10.90 -4.02
C LEU A 19 20.12 12.22 -3.67
N THR A 20 21.45 12.22 -3.63
CA THR A 20 22.28 13.41 -3.40
C THR A 20 23.10 13.72 -4.64
N LEU A 21 22.90 14.92 -5.21
CA LEU A 21 23.66 15.39 -6.37
C LEU A 21 25.03 15.95 -5.93
N LYS A 22 25.96 16.12 -6.89
CA LYS A 22 27.28 16.69 -6.66
C LYS A 22 27.24 18.13 -6.12
N ASN A 23 26.20 18.91 -6.49
CA ASN A 23 25.97 20.27 -5.99
C ASN A 23 25.36 20.32 -4.58
N GLY A 24 25.13 19.16 -3.94
CA GLY A 24 24.59 19.03 -2.60
C GLY A 24 23.05 19.01 -2.51
N LYS A 25 22.31 19.25 -3.61
CA LYS A 25 20.84 19.10 -3.61
C LYS A 25 20.44 17.65 -3.34
N LYS A 26 19.39 17.48 -2.56
CA LYS A 26 18.88 16.17 -2.16
C LYS A 26 17.43 15.97 -2.57
N TYR A 27 17.14 14.86 -3.22
CA TYR A 27 15.81 14.47 -3.67
C TYR A 27 15.42 13.15 -3.01
N LEU A 28 14.28 13.16 -2.33
CA LEU A 28 13.77 11.98 -1.67
C LEU A 28 12.77 11.25 -2.60
N LEU A 29 12.99 9.97 -2.83
CA LEU A 29 12.05 9.07 -3.49
C LEU A 29 11.24 8.36 -2.40
N ASP A 30 9.95 8.66 -2.31
CA ASP A 30 9.02 8.28 -1.26
C ASP A 30 9.41 8.74 0.16
N CYS A 31 8.43 8.74 1.07
CA CYS A 31 8.62 9.06 2.48
C CYS A 31 7.66 8.20 3.33
N GLY A 32 7.90 6.90 3.30
CA GLY A 32 6.98 5.90 3.83
C GLY A 32 7.16 5.59 5.31
N MET A 33 6.08 5.09 5.89
CA MET A 33 6.04 4.61 7.28
C MET A 33 6.39 3.12 7.33
N PHE A 34 7.22 2.72 8.27
CA PHE A 34 7.42 1.32 8.60
C PHE A 34 6.17 0.76 9.28
N GLN A 35 5.79 -0.45 8.93
CA GLN A 35 4.65 -1.18 9.50
C GLN A 35 5.04 -2.62 9.81
N GLY A 36 4.39 -3.23 10.81
CA GLY A 36 4.49 -4.65 11.07
C GLY A 36 5.78 -5.14 11.76
N LEU A 37 6.77 -4.29 12.04
CA LEU A 37 8.05 -4.68 12.62
C LEU A 37 8.01 -4.82 14.16
N GLY A 38 6.83 -4.94 14.74
CA GLY A 38 6.65 -5.15 16.17
C GLY A 38 7.10 -3.94 17.01
N LYS A 39 7.97 -4.18 18.00
CA LYS A 39 8.41 -3.15 18.96
C LYS A 39 9.31 -2.08 18.33
N ASP A 40 9.97 -2.39 17.24
CA ASP A 40 10.94 -1.50 16.59
C ASP A 40 10.27 -0.49 15.65
N THR A 41 9.02 -0.73 15.27
CA THR A 41 8.25 0.10 14.31
C THR A 41 8.22 1.58 14.73
N ASP A 42 7.91 1.88 15.98
CA ASP A 42 7.83 3.28 16.47
C ASP A 42 9.19 3.98 16.43
N ALA A 43 10.26 3.33 16.89
CA ALA A 43 11.60 3.88 16.89
C ALA A 43 12.12 4.17 15.47
N MET A 44 11.84 3.27 14.51
CA MET A 44 12.21 3.43 13.11
C MET A 44 11.44 4.59 12.45
N ASN A 45 10.16 4.76 12.79
CA ASN A 45 9.35 5.85 12.25
C ASN A 45 9.71 7.22 12.86
N ARG A 46 10.30 7.25 14.05
CA ARG A 46 10.76 8.51 14.67
C ARG A 46 12.05 9.04 14.08
N ASN A 47 12.84 8.23 13.39
CA ASN A 47 14.14 8.63 12.83
C ASN A 47 14.18 8.37 11.32
N PHE A 48 14.38 9.42 10.53
CA PHE A 48 14.54 9.29 9.09
C PHE A 48 15.90 8.70 8.67
N GLY A 49 16.95 8.88 9.50
CA GLY A 49 18.34 8.60 9.12
C GLY A 49 18.98 9.69 8.27
N PHE A 50 18.27 10.80 8.02
CA PHE A 50 18.75 11.99 7.32
C PHE A 50 18.09 13.26 7.89
N ASP A 51 18.64 14.42 7.55
CA ASP A 51 18.11 15.73 7.94
C ASP A 51 16.96 16.13 6.99
N ALA A 52 15.75 16.27 7.52
CA ALA A 52 14.56 16.68 6.78
C ALA A 52 14.70 18.07 6.13
N THR A 53 15.41 19.00 6.79
CA THR A 53 15.63 20.36 6.28
C THR A 53 16.56 20.42 5.06
N ALA A 54 17.38 19.37 4.88
CA ALA A 54 18.31 19.25 3.76
C ALA A 54 17.65 18.69 2.48
N VAL A 55 16.42 18.17 2.56
CA VAL A 55 15.71 17.63 1.40
C VAL A 55 15.16 18.75 0.54
N THR A 56 15.59 18.83 -0.72
CA THR A 56 15.18 19.86 -1.68
C THR A 56 13.76 19.61 -2.17
N HIS A 57 13.46 18.40 -2.61
CA HIS A 57 12.14 17.98 -3.10
C HIS A 57 11.90 16.51 -2.78
N LEU A 58 10.62 16.13 -2.72
CA LEU A 58 10.16 14.76 -2.62
C LEU A 58 9.44 14.37 -3.92
N ILE A 59 9.69 13.16 -4.40
CA ILE A 59 9.08 12.58 -5.58
C ILE A 59 8.37 11.30 -5.11
N LEU A 60 7.04 11.32 -5.11
CA LEU A 60 6.20 10.27 -4.55
C LEU A 60 5.69 9.36 -5.65
N SER A 61 5.88 8.05 -5.48
CA SER A 61 5.41 7.03 -6.41
C SER A 61 3.92 6.78 -6.31
N HIS A 62 3.38 6.58 -5.11
CA HIS A 62 1.96 6.30 -4.89
C HIS A 62 1.52 6.55 -3.44
N ALA A 63 0.22 6.35 -3.18
CA ALA A 63 -0.44 6.80 -1.96
C ALA A 63 -0.49 5.76 -0.82
N HIS A 64 0.15 4.58 -0.92
CA HIS A 64 0.20 3.67 0.22
C HIS A 64 1.01 4.25 1.37
N ILE A 65 0.62 3.89 2.60
CA ILE A 65 1.17 4.52 3.82
C ILE A 65 2.66 4.22 4.02
N ASP A 66 3.15 3.10 3.51
CA ASP A 66 4.56 2.72 3.52
C ASP A 66 5.40 3.42 2.43
N HIS A 67 4.76 4.28 1.61
CA HIS A 67 5.39 5.18 0.64
C HIS A 67 5.17 6.66 0.95
N CYS A 68 4.06 7.04 1.59
CA CYS A 68 3.73 8.43 1.88
C CYS A 68 3.57 8.76 3.38
N GLY A 69 3.51 7.77 4.25
CA GLY A 69 3.00 7.90 5.62
C GLY A 69 3.81 8.78 6.57
N LEU A 70 5.06 9.13 6.25
CA LEU A 70 5.86 10.05 7.05
C LEU A 70 5.99 11.45 6.46
N ILE A 71 5.26 11.77 5.39
CA ILE A 71 5.27 13.10 4.77
C ILE A 71 4.88 14.20 5.78
N PRO A 72 3.84 14.09 6.63
CA PRO A 72 3.52 15.13 7.60
C PRO A 72 4.63 15.35 8.62
N LYS A 73 5.29 14.27 9.06
CA LYS A 73 6.45 14.35 9.94
C LYS A 73 7.63 15.05 9.25
N LEU A 74 7.88 14.74 7.97
CA LEU A 74 8.93 15.38 7.18
C LEU A 74 8.73 16.91 7.13
N VAL A 75 7.48 17.35 6.85
CA VAL A 75 7.11 18.77 6.83
C VAL A 75 7.25 19.41 8.22
N SER A 76 6.75 18.75 9.27
CA SER A 76 6.84 19.26 10.64
C SER A 76 8.29 19.35 11.17
N GLU A 77 9.21 18.56 10.62
CA GLU A 77 10.65 18.62 10.91
C GLU A 77 11.43 19.59 10.00
N GLY A 78 10.72 20.41 9.20
CA GLY A 78 11.31 21.56 8.49
C GLY A 78 11.54 21.37 7.00
N PHE A 79 11.05 20.28 6.38
CA PHE A 79 11.02 20.19 4.92
C PHE A 79 10.16 21.32 4.35
N ASN A 80 10.71 22.07 3.40
CA ASN A 80 10.04 23.21 2.76
C ASN A 80 10.01 23.10 1.22
N GLY A 81 10.34 21.94 0.67
CA GLY A 81 10.33 21.68 -0.77
C GLY A 81 8.94 21.39 -1.32
N LYS A 82 8.88 20.99 -2.59
CA LYS A 82 7.66 20.50 -3.22
C LYS A 82 7.63 18.97 -3.24
N ILE A 83 6.41 18.41 -3.27
CA ILE A 83 6.12 16.98 -3.34
C ILE A 83 5.46 16.72 -4.69
N PHE A 84 6.18 16.07 -5.59
CA PHE A 84 5.69 15.77 -6.94
C PHE A 84 5.07 14.37 -6.95
N CYS A 85 3.89 14.23 -7.55
CA CYS A 85 3.18 12.95 -7.70
C CYS A 85 2.11 13.06 -8.79
N THR A 86 1.45 11.96 -9.13
CA THR A 86 0.30 11.98 -10.05
C THR A 86 -0.93 12.64 -9.41
N PRO A 87 -1.90 13.12 -10.22
CA PRO A 87 -3.13 13.74 -9.69
C PRO A 87 -3.90 12.83 -8.72
N ALA A 88 -4.10 11.56 -9.07
CA ALA A 88 -4.83 10.63 -8.20
C ALA A 88 -4.04 10.29 -6.93
N THR A 89 -2.71 10.15 -7.01
CA THR A 89 -1.85 9.99 -5.83
C THR A 89 -1.96 11.17 -4.90
N LYS A 90 -2.00 12.41 -5.41
CA LYS A 90 -2.19 13.62 -4.59
C LYS A 90 -3.49 13.56 -3.78
N GLU A 91 -4.63 13.27 -4.44
CA GLU A 91 -5.93 13.22 -3.77
C GLU A 91 -6.00 12.08 -2.74
N LEU A 92 -5.53 10.88 -3.12
CA LEU A 92 -5.51 9.74 -2.21
C LEU A 92 -4.58 9.96 -1.02
N THR A 93 -3.39 10.51 -1.24
CA THR A 93 -2.43 10.78 -0.16
C THR A 93 -3.01 11.76 0.85
N ALA A 94 -3.72 12.81 0.41
CA ALA A 94 -4.32 13.77 1.32
C ALA A 94 -5.30 13.11 2.31
N VAL A 95 -6.21 12.27 1.82
CA VAL A 95 -7.17 11.56 2.69
C VAL A 95 -6.52 10.46 3.53
N MET A 96 -5.48 9.80 3.00
CA MET A 96 -4.71 8.77 3.71
C MET A 96 -3.95 9.36 4.91
N LEU A 97 -3.28 10.49 4.73
CA LEU A 97 -2.49 11.14 5.78
C LEU A 97 -3.36 11.72 6.89
N GLU A 98 -4.52 12.31 6.52
CA GLU A 98 -5.51 12.79 7.49
C GLU A 98 -6.05 11.64 8.35
N ASP A 99 -6.44 10.52 7.73
CA ASP A 99 -6.95 9.34 8.44
C ASP A 99 -5.89 8.72 9.36
N SER A 100 -4.66 8.57 8.84
CA SER A 100 -3.52 8.05 9.61
C SER A 100 -3.21 8.91 10.84
N ALA A 101 -3.22 10.24 10.69
CA ALA A 101 -3.04 11.17 11.80
C ALA A 101 -4.14 10.99 12.87
N GLY A 102 -5.41 10.93 12.46
CA GLY A 102 -6.54 10.73 13.37
C GLY A 102 -6.47 9.41 14.13
N ILE A 103 -6.04 8.33 13.47
CA ILE A 103 -5.80 7.02 14.12
C ILE A 103 -4.70 7.15 15.17
N GLN A 104 -3.53 7.71 14.84
CA GLN A 104 -2.41 7.89 15.76
C GLN A 104 -2.78 8.76 16.97
N GLU A 105 -3.46 9.88 16.76
CA GLU A 105 -3.94 10.76 17.84
C GLU A 105 -4.88 10.01 18.79
N SER A 106 -5.77 9.19 18.24
CA SER A 106 -6.72 8.39 19.02
C SER A 106 -6.03 7.29 19.84
N GLU A 107 -5.09 6.57 19.24
CA GLU A 107 -4.31 5.52 19.90
C GLU A 107 -3.43 6.09 21.01
N VAL A 108 -2.72 7.19 20.74
CA VAL A 108 -1.89 7.89 21.73
C VAL A 108 -2.74 8.42 22.89
N LYS A 109 -3.93 8.98 22.61
CA LYS A 109 -4.86 9.43 23.64
C LYS A 109 -5.32 8.29 24.53
N TYR A 110 -5.61 7.12 23.96
CA TYR A 110 -6.00 5.94 24.72
C TYR A 110 -4.85 5.42 25.58
N GLU A 111 -3.65 5.28 25.00
CA GLU A 111 -2.47 4.80 25.72
C GLU A 111 -2.05 5.76 26.84
N ASN A 112 -2.12 7.07 26.60
CA ASN A 112 -1.80 8.07 27.61
C ASN A 112 -2.72 8.06 28.83
N LYS A 113 -4.00 7.65 28.67
CA LYS A 113 -4.88 7.41 29.84
C LYS A 113 -4.36 6.29 30.72
N ARG A 114 -3.86 5.20 30.11
CA ARG A 114 -3.27 4.07 30.81
C ARG A 114 -1.93 4.45 31.47
N ARG A 115 -1.09 5.17 30.74
CA ARG A 115 0.22 5.66 31.24
C ARG A 115 0.09 6.61 32.40
N ALA A 116 -0.90 7.51 32.38
CA ALA A 116 -1.20 8.40 33.50
C ALA A 116 -1.49 7.63 34.81
N GLN A 117 -2.24 6.52 34.73
CA GLN A 117 -2.52 5.65 35.91
C GLN A 117 -1.25 4.96 36.42
N GLN A 118 -0.25 4.78 35.57
CA GLN A 118 1.03 4.12 35.90
C GLN A 118 2.14 5.11 36.26
N GLY A 119 1.88 6.42 36.22
CA GLY A 119 2.91 7.46 36.44
C GLY A 119 3.98 7.54 35.35
N LEU A 120 3.68 7.04 34.13
CA LEU A 120 4.63 7.04 33.00
C LEU A 120 4.52 8.33 32.16
N PRO A 121 5.60 8.77 31.49
CA PRO A 121 5.59 9.91 30.59
C PRO A 121 4.59 9.74 29.45
N TYR A 122 3.96 10.83 29.02
CA TYR A 122 3.03 10.83 27.88
C TYR A 122 3.76 10.59 26.58
N LEU A 123 3.12 9.79 25.70
CA LEU A 123 3.52 9.61 24.31
C LEU A 123 3.01 10.78 23.47
N LYS A 124 3.70 11.02 22.35
CA LYS A 124 3.25 11.93 21.28
C LYS A 124 3.05 11.11 20.00
N PRO A 125 2.04 11.45 19.17
CA PRO A 125 1.93 10.86 17.84
C PRO A 125 3.16 11.23 17.00
N LEU A 126 3.40 10.53 15.91
CA LEU A 126 4.47 10.87 14.96
C LEU A 126 4.20 12.23 14.30
N TYR A 127 2.93 12.52 14.06
CA TYR A 127 2.41 13.79 13.56
C TYR A 127 0.91 13.90 13.89
N THR A 128 0.37 15.10 13.77
CA THR A 128 -1.03 15.41 14.07
C THR A 128 -1.85 15.61 12.78
N THR A 129 -3.16 15.67 12.91
CA THR A 129 -4.07 16.04 11.81
C THR A 129 -3.71 17.42 11.23
N ALA A 130 -3.27 18.37 12.07
CA ALA A 130 -2.83 19.69 11.60
C ALA A 130 -1.56 19.58 10.73
N ASP A 131 -0.60 18.72 11.08
CA ASP A 131 0.59 18.46 10.27
C ASP A 131 0.23 17.82 8.92
N ALA A 132 -0.72 16.88 8.91
CA ALA A 132 -1.19 16.24 7.68
C ALA A 132 -1.86 17.26 6.74
N LEU A 133 -2.67 18.17 7.26
CA LEU A 133 -3.29 19.25 6.47
C LEU A 133 -2.23 20.23 5.95
N ALA A 134 -1.25 20.63 6.77
CA ALA A 134 -0.17 21.52 6.33
C ALA A 134 0.68 20.88 5.21
N ALA A 135 0.91 19.58 5.25
CA ALA A 135 1.63 18.87 4.20
C ALA A 135 0.96 18.93 2.83
N ALA A 136 -0.39 19.08 2.78
CA ALA A 136 -1.15 19.14 1.54
C ALA A 136 -0.75 20.31 0.62
N ASP A 137 -0.26 21.42 1.18
CA ASP A 137 0.15 22.63 0.42
C ASP A 137 1.47 22.44 -0.36
N HIS A 138 2.21 21.37 -0.08
CA HIS A 138 3.47 21.06 -0.76
C HIS A 138 3.28 20.28 -2.06
N PHE A 139 2.12 19.65 -2.28
CA PHE A 139 1.89 18.75 -3.42
C PHE A 139 1.71 19.45 -4.76
N VAL A 140 2.45 18.99 -5.74
CA VAL A 140 2.37 19.38 -7.16
C VAL A 140 1.98 18.15 -7.97
N ALA A 141 0.83 18.22 -8.65
CA ALA A 141 0.37 17.14 -9.52
C ALA A 141 1.07 17.20 -10.88
N VAL A 142 1.61 16.05 -11.31
CA VAL A 142 2.27 15.85 -12.61
C VAL A 142 1.55 14.70 -13.32
N PRO A 143 0.99 14.92 -14.53
CA PRO A 143 0.32 13.85 -15.28
C PRO A 143 1.30 12.75 -15.70
N TYR A 144 0.74 11.59 -16.11
CA TYR A 144 1.54 10.52 -16.70
C TYR A 144 2.11 10.91 -18.05
N ASP A 145 3.18 10.24 -18.43
CA ASP A 145 3.83 10.17 -19.75
C ASP A 145 4.58 11.43 -20.19
N ASP A 146 4.34 12.58 -19.59
CA ASP A 146 5.04 13.82 -19.91
C ASP A 146 6.26 14.05 -19.00
N TRP A 147 7.35 14.56 -19.59
CA TRP A 147 8.51 15.03 -18.84
C TRP A 147 8.23 16.39 -18.21
N PHE A 148 8.33 16.46 -16.90
CA PHE A 148 8.18 17.67 -16.11
C PHE A 148 9.52 18.06 -15.48
N THR A 149 9.99 19.29 -15.74
CA THR A 149 11.22 19.83 -15.15
C THR A 149 10.94 20.28 -13.71
N ILE A 150 11.56 19.62 -12.74
CA ILE A 150 11.47 20.00 -11.32
C ILE A 150 12.35 21.21 -11.06
N ASP A 151 13.61 21.15 -11.52
CA ASP A 151 14.59 22.26 -11.46
C ASP A 151 15.65 22.08 -12.55
N GLU A 152 16.72 22.87 -12.53
CA GLU A 152 17.78 22.83 -13.53
C GLU A 152 18.54 21.51 -13.65
N ASN A 153 18.47 20.66 -12.58
CA ASN A 153 19.19 19.38 -12.54
C ASN A 153 18.31 18.18 -12.84
N ILE A 154 17.00 18.25 -12.52
CA ILE A 154 16.10 17.08 -12.56
C ILE A 154 14.83 17.36 -13.36
N ALA A 155 14.55 16.47 -14.30
CA ALA A 155 13.21 16.27 -14.86
C ALA A 155 12.67 14.90 -14.48
N VAL A 156 11.37 14.84 -14.16
CA VAL A 156 10.63 13.63 -13.81
C VAL A 156 9.61 13.28 -14.88
N GLN A 157 9.42 12.00 -15.12
CA GLN A 157 8.30 11.44 -15.86
C GLN A 157 7.69 10.33 -15.00
N TYR A 158 6.37 10.30 -14.92
CA TYR A 158 5.61 9.23 -14.29
C TYR A 158 5.02 8.35 -15.38
N THR A 159 5.13 7.02 -15.23
CA THR A 159 4.39 6.05 -16.05
C THR A 159 3.51 5.18 -15.14
N ASP A 160 2.37 4.74 -15.64
CA ASP A 160 1.43 3.94 -14.84
C ASP A 160 2.10 2.64 -14.38
N ALA A 161 2.17 2.43 -13.07
CA ALA A 161 2.74 1.23 -12.46
C ALA A 161 1.72 0.10 -12.28
N GLY A 162 0.42 0.36 -12.49
CA GLY A 162 -0.65 -0.63 -12.42
C GLY A 162 -0.95 -1.21 -11.05
N HIS A 163 -0.41 -0.62 -9.96
CA HIS A 163 -0.50 -1.15 -8.60
C HIS A 163 -1.75 -0.68 -7.84
N ILE A 164 -1.96 0.62 -7.75
CA ILE A 164 -3.20 1.28 -7.32
C ILE A 164 -3.49 2.45 -8.25
N ILE A 165 -4.70 3.02 -8.16
CA ILE A 165 -5.04 4.19 -8.96
C ILE A 165 -4.03 5.32 -8.70
N GLY A 166 -3.43 5.85 -9.75
CA GLY A 166 -2.43 6.92 -9.65
C GLY A 166 -1.00 6.45 -9.35
N SER A 167 -0.78 5.16 -9.07
CA SER A 167 0.58 4.63 -8.82
C SER A 167 1.48 4.79 -10.04
N ALA A 168 2.74 5.14 -9.81
CA ALA A 168 3.66 5.41 -10.88
C ALA A 168 5.05 4.83 -10.66
N ALA A 169 5.64 4.32 -11.73
CA ALA A 169 7.08 4.25 -11.84
C ALA A 169 7.62 5.67 -12.11
N VAL A 170 8.68 6.02 -11.42
CA VAL A 170 9.31 7.35 -11.43
C VAL A 170 10.57 7.30 -12.27
N HIS A 171 10.61 8.06 -13.36
CA HIS A 171 11.77 8.14 -14.24
C HIS A 171 12.40 9.52 -14.08
N LEU A 172 13.70 9.56 -13.79
CA LEU A 172 14.46 10.78 -13.62
C LEU A 172 15.48 10.95 -14.74
N LYS A 173 15.51 12.13 -15.34
CA LYS A 173 16.66 12.64 -16.09
C LYS A 173 17.42 13.59 -15.17
N ILE A 174 18.64 13.19 -14.82
CA ILE A 174 19.50 13.92 -13.90
C ILE A 174 20.67 14.50 -14.71
N THR A 175 20.78 15.83 -14.74
CA THR A 175 21.81 16.54 -15.48
C THR A 175 22.86 17.10 -14.50
N GLU A 176 24.08 16.58 -14.59
CA GLU A 176 25.24 17.06 -13.83
C GLU A 176 26.44 17.26 -14.77
N GLU A 177 27.07 18.43 -14.73
CA GLU A 177 28.27 18.74 -15.53
C GLU A 177 28.10 18.43 -17.04
N GLY A 178 26.89 18.66 -17.58
CA GLY A 178 26.56 18.40 -18.98
C GLY A 178 26.30 16.93 -19.33
N LYS A 179 26.42 16.00 -18.38
CA LYS A 179 26.07 14.58 -18.56
C LYS A 179 24.65 14.32 -18.06
N VAL A 180 23.85 13.61 -18.85
CA VAL A 180 22.52 13.15 -18.44
C VAL A 180 22.61 11.71 -17.98
N THR A 181 22.13 11.43 -16.77
CA THR A 181 21.97 10.09 -16.21
C THR A 181 20.48 9.80 -16.04
N ARG A 182 20.05 8.57 -16.38
CA ARG A 182 18.67 8.13 -16.24
C ARG A 182 18.55 7.15 -15.09
N LEU A 183 17.69 7.48 -14.12
CA LEU A 183 17.37 6.62 -13.00
C LEU A 183 15.88 6.31 -13.02
N THR A 184 15.52 5.05 -12.87
CA THR A 184 14.13 4.61 -12.70
C THR A 184 13.94 4.02 -11.31
N PHE A 185 12.91 4.49 -10.61
CA PHE A 185 12.39 3.90 -9.38
C PHE A 185 11.01 3.32 -9.67
N SER A 186 10.84 2.03 -9.51
CA SER A 186 9.59 1.35 -9.86
C SER A 186 8.40 1.81 -9.03
N GLY A 187 8.63 2.33 -7.80
CA GLY A 187 7.59 2.27 -6.78
C GLY A 187 7.16 0.82 -6.61
N ASP A 188 5.88 0.59 -6.37
CA ASP A 188 5.29 -0.74 -6.39
C ASP A 188 4.70 -1.04 -7.77
N VAL A 189 5.01 -2.22 -8.29
CA VAL A 189 4.60 -2.66 -9.62
C VAL A 189 3.37 -3.53 -9.50
N GLY A 190 2.34 -3.21 -10.26
CA GLY A 190 1.11 -3.97 -10.31
C GLY A 190 1.18 -5.20 -11.21
N ARG A 191 0.06 -5.88 -11.32
CA ARG A 191 -0.09 -7.10 -12.11
C ARG A 191 -0.39 -6.76 -13.57
N TYR A 192 0.23 -7.48 -14.51
CA TYR A 192 -0.09 -7.33 -15.95
C TYR A 192 -1.50 -7.82 -16.32
N ARG A 193 -2.13 -8.59 -15.44
CA ARG A 193 -3.51 -9.10 -15.64
C ARG A 193 -4.41 -8.68 -14.48
N ASP A 194 -4.39 -7.39 -14.16
CA ASP A 194 -5.27 -6.83 -13.13
C ASP A 194 -6.72 -6.76 -13.62
N VAL A 195 -7.67 -6.89 -12.68
CA VAL A 195 -9.11 -6.87 -12.99
C VAL A 195 -9.66 -5.47 -13.17
N ILE A 196 -9.02 -4.46 -12.59
CA ILE A 196 -9.46 -3.04 -12.58
C ILE A 196 -8.50 -2.15 -13.36
N LEU A 197 -7.20 -2.23 -13.05
CA LEU A 197 -6.20 -1.28 -13.51
C LEU A 197 -5.57 -1.70 -14.84
N LYS A 198 -4.95 -0.74 -15.51
CA LYS A 198 -4.10 -1.00 -16.66
C LYS A 198 -2.85 -1.77 -16.22
N SER A 199 -2.26 -2.51 -17.15
CA SER A 199 -0.95 -3.12 -16.93
C SER A 199 0.13 -2.04 -16.75
N PRO A 200 1.21 -2.34 -16.00
CA PRO A 200 2.37 -1.47 -15.93
C PRO A 200 2.88 -1.05 -17.32
N ALA A 201 3.18 0.23 -17.49
CA ALA A 201 3.64 0.77 -18.75
C ALA A 201 5.14 0.49 -18.98
N GLU A 202 5.53 0.33 -20.25
CA GLU A 202 6.94 0.28 -20.65
C GLU A 202 7.62 1.64 -20.44
N PHE A 203 8.93 1.62 -20.20
CA PHE A 203 9.72 2.84 -19.98
C PHE A 203 11.05 2.83 -20.74
N SER A 204 11.61 4.02 -20.93
CA SER A 204 12.87 4.22 -21.66
C SER A 204 14.05 3.57 -20.95
N GLN A 205 15.09 3.20 -21.73
CA GLN A 205 16.34 2.65 -21.16
C GLN A 205 16.88 3.51 -20.03
N ALA A 206 17.14 2.89 -18.87
CA ALA A 206 17.71 3.51 -17.68
C ALA A 206 19.18 3.10 -17.49
N ASP A 207 19.97 3.98 -16.86
CA ASP A 207 21.33 3.68 -16.39
C ASP A 207 21.29 2.98 -15.02
N TYR A 208 20.34 3.37 -14.17
CA TYR A 208 20.14 2.83 -12.82
C TYR A 208 18.67 2.53 -12.59
N ILE A 209 18.39 1.41 -11.91
CA ILE A 209 17.03 0.97 -11.61
C ILE A 209 16.94 0.60 -10.14
N LEU A 210 15.92 1.11 -9.44
CA LEU A 210 15.42 0.60 -8.17
C LEU A 210 14.14 -0.18 -8.47
N ILE A 211 14.10 -1.48 -8.15
CA ILE A 211 12.94 -2.35 -8.41
C ILE A 211 12.42 -2.97 -7.12
N GLU A 212 11.11 -2.93 -6.92
CA GLU A 212 10.45 -3.66 -5.85
C GLU A 212 10.62 -5.18 -5.98
N SER A 213 10.36 -5.90 -4.91
CA SER A 213 10.56 -7.35 -4.87
C SER A 213 9.65 -8.08 -3.90
N THR A 214 8.48 -7.52 -3.57
CA THR A 214 7.54 -8.08 -2.59
C THR A 214 7.23 -9.56 -2.86
N TYR A 215 7.02 -9.93 -4.12
CA TYR A 215 6.81 -11.30 -4.58
C TYR A 215 7.87 -11.78 -5.58
N GLY A 216 9.11 -11.33 -5.43
CA GLY A 216 10.23 -11.65 -6.33
C GLY A 216 10.58 -13.13 -6.45
N ASN A 217 10.04 -13.98 -5.58
CA ASN A 217 10.29 -15.43 -5.57
C ASN A 217 9.04 -16.30 -5.75
N SER A 218 7.86 -15.73 -5.90
CA SER A 218 6.60 -16.49 -5.96
C SER A 218 5.70 -16.04 -7.11
N LEU A 219 4.78 -16.91 -7.52
CA LEU A 219 3.72 -16.64 -8.48
C LEU A 219 2.39 -16.47 -7.77
N HIS A 220 1.51 -15.67 -8.37
CA HIS A 220 0.12 -15.51 -7.92
C HIS A 220 -0.83 -16.51 -8.57
N ASP A 221 -1.91 -16.83 -7.85
CA ASP A 221 -3.07 -17.47 -8.46
C ASP A 221 -3.74 -16.51 -9.45
N SER A 222 -4.51 -17.06 -10.40
CA SER A 222 -5.20 -16.25 -11.40
C SER A 222 -6.24 -15.32 -10.75
N ALA A 223 -6.20 -14.04 -11.06
CA ALA A 223 -7.18 -13.05 -10.60
C ALA A 223 -8.59 -13.30 -11.13
N THR A 224 -8.74 -13.99 -12.26
CA THR A 224 -10.05 -14.29 -12.89
C THR A 224 -10.94 -15.20 -12.04
N THR A 225 -10.38 -15.94 -11.07
CA THR A 225 -11.12 -16.80 -10.14
C THR A 225 -11.55 -16.08 -8.85
N THR A 226 -11.16 -14.83 -8.67
CA THR A 226 -11.42 -14.07 -7.43
C THR A 226 -12.90 -13.93 -7.08
N PRO A 227 -13.82 -13.57 -8.00
CA PRO A 227 -15.25 -13.49 -7.68
C PRO A 227 -15.79 -14.82 -7.18
N ASP A 228 -15.43 -15.94 -7.83
CA ASP A 228 -15.88 -17.27 -7.42
C ASP A 228 -15.33 -17.68 -6.04
N GLN A 229 -14.06 -17.34 -5.75
CA GLN A 229 -13.47 -17.61 -4.44
C GLN A 229 -14.16 -16.80 -3.33
N ILE A 230 -14.45 -15.51 -3.58
CA ILE A 230 -15.20 -14.68 -2.63
C ILE A 230 -16.61 -15.26 -2.41
N LEU A 231 -17.30 -15.64 -3.48
CA LEU A 231 -18.62 -16.26 -3.39
C LEU A 231 -18.61 -17.53 -2.53
N GLN A 232 -17.66 -18.44 -2.76
CA GLN A 232 -17.50 -19.65 -1.95
C GLN A 232 -17.35 -19.35 -0.46
N TRP A 233 -16.56 -18.33 -0.11
CA TRP A 233 -16.39 -17.92 1.29
C TRP A 233 -17.66 -17.29 1.87
N ILE A 234 -18.41 -16.50 1.10
CA ILE A 234 -19.72 -15.95 1.50
C ILE A 234 -20.73 -17.09 1.74
N GLU A 235 -20.84 -18.01 0.80
CA GLU A 235 -21.75 -19.16 0.94
C GLU A 235 -21.39 -19.99 2.17
N LYS A 236 -20.14 -20.34 2.35
CA LYS A 236 -19.66 -21.12 3.50
C LYS A 236 -19.93 -20.40 4.83
N ALA A 237 -19.47 -19.15 4.96
CA ALA A 237 -19.58 -18.40 6.21
C ALA A 237 -21.02 -17.98 6.53
N CYS A 238 -21.71 -17.40 5.55
CA CYS A 238 -23.00 -16.76 5.79
C CYS A 238 -24.19 -17.69 5.56
N LEU A 239 -24.17 -18.54 4.52
CA LEU A 239 -25.32 -19.40 4.21
C LEU A 239 -25.26 -20.75 4.92
N GLN A 240 -24.09 -21.39 4.99
CA GLN A 240 -23.95 -22.71 5.62
C GLN A 240 -23.77 -22.59 7.13
N LYS A 241 -22.73 -21.84 7.60
CA LYS A 241 -22.44 -21.67 9.04
C LYS A 241 -23.38 -20.68 9.74
N LYS A 242 -24.15 -19.87 8.99
CA LYS A 242 -25.01 -18.79 9.50
C LYS A 242 -24.24 -17.78 10.39
N GLY A 243 -22.96 -17.60 10.11
CA GLY A 243 -22.05 -16.69 10.79
C GLY A 243 -21.80 -15.40 10.02
N LYS A 244 -20.85 -14.60 10.52
CA LYS A 244 -20.37 -13.37 9.89
C LYS A 244 -19.10 -13.67 9.08
N LEU A 245 -18.95 -12.99 7.94
CA LEU A 245 -17.72 -12.97 7.18
C LEU A 245 -17.04 -11.61 7.38
N ILE A 246 -15.85 -11.60 7.97
CA ILE A 246 -15.05 -10.39 8.20
C ILE A 246 -13.88 -10.41 7.24
N ILE A 247 -13.77 -9.38 6.41
CA ILE A 247 -12.74 -9.25 5.37
C ILE A 247 -11.87 -8.04 5.69
N PRO A 248 -10.68 -8.24 6.30
CA PRO A 248 -9.67 -7.21 6.40
C PRO A 248 -9.22 -6.78 5.00
N ALA A 249 -9.29 -5.48 4.70
CA ALA A 249 -8.92 -4.96 3.40
C ALA A 249 -8.24 -3.59 3.52
N PHE A 250 -7.21 -3.34 2.71
CA PHE A 250 -6.64 -2.00 2.59
C PHE A 250 -7.69 -1.04 2.03
N SER A 251 -7.70 0.18 2.53
CA SER A 251 -8.71 1.19 2.14
C SER A 251 -8.60 1.61 0.68
N VAL A 252 -7.38 1.56 0.12
CA VAL A 252 -7.08 1.87 -1.28
C VAL A 252 -6.62 0.60 -1.99
N GLY A 253 -7.15 0.34 -3.17
CA GLY A 253 -6.89 -0.84 -3.99
C GLY A 253 -7.79 -2.01 -3.60
N ARG A 254 -7.47 -2.71 -2.50
CA ARG A 254 -8.12 -3.96 -2.09
C ARG A 254 -9.61 -3.85 -1.84
N THR A 255 -10.07 -2.81 -1.16
CA THR A 255 -11.51 -2.60 -0.94
C THR A 255 -12.24 -2.46 -2.28
N GLN A 256 -11.69 -1.68 -3.21
CA GLN A 256 -12.31 -1.47 -4.53
C GLN A 256 -12.34 -2.78 -5.35
N GLU A 257 -11.29 -3.60 -5.29
CA GLU A 257 -11.29 -4.92 -5.96
C GLU A 257 -12.36 -5.86 -5.41
N ILE A 258 -12.55 -5.88 -4.07
CA ILE A 258 -13.61 -6.68 -3.45
C ILE A 258 -14.98 -6.17 -3.87
N LEU A 259 -15.21 -4.85 -3.83
CA LEU A 259 -16.48 -4.25 -4.25
C LEU A 259 -16.77 -4.55 -5.72
N PHE A 260 -15.76 -4.44 -6.58
CA PHE A 260 -15.88 -4.77 -8.00
C PHE A 260 -16.25 -6.26 -8.21
N ALA A 261 -15.58 -7.17 -7.51
CA ALA A 261 -15.88 -8.60 -7.59
C ALA A 261 -17.33 -8.91 -7.12
N LEU A 262 -17.80 -8.24 -6.06
CA LEU A 262 -19.17 -8.38 -5.58
C LEU A 262 -20.18 -7.79 -6.56
N ASN A 263 -19.88 -6.66 -7.19
CA ASN A 263 -20.72 -6.09 -8.25
C ASN A 263 -20.81 -7.03 -9.47
N GLN A 264 -19.70 -7.66 -9.88
CA GLN A 264 -19.74 -8.66 -10.96
C GLN A 264 -20.70 -9.83 -10.62
N LEU A 265 -20.63 -10.36 -9.39
CA LEU A 265 -21.54 -11.40 -8.93
C LEU A 265 -23.00 -10.95 -8.90
N GLU A 266 -23.27 -9.68 -8.56
CA GLU A 266 -24.64 -9.12 -8.64
C GLU A 266 -25.13 -9.02 -10.07
N LEU A 267 -24.33 -8.52 -11.01
CA LEU A 267 -24.66 -8.45 -12.43
C LEU A 267 -24.94 -9.84 -13.02
N GLU A 268 -24.22 -10.87 -12.58
CA GLU A 268 -24.43 -12.27 -12.92
C GLU A 268 -25.62 -12.92 -12.16
N ARG A 269 -26.28 -12.20 -11.24
CA ARG A 269 -27.35 -12.69 -10.36
C ARG A 269 -26.93 -13.88 -9.47
N ARG A 270 -25.68 -13.88 -9.04
CA ARG A 270 -25.08 -14.92 -8.20
C ARG A 270 -24.81 -14.44 -6.78
N LEU A 271 -24.84 -13.12 -6.54
CA LEU A 271 -24.58 -12.56 -5.21
C LEU A 271 -25.71 -12.91 -4.24
N PRO A 272 -25.44 -13.55 -3.09
CA PRO A 272 -26.44 -13.84 -2.08
C PRO A 272 -27.12 -12.59 -1.53
N ASP A 273 -28.43 -12.65 -1.29
CA ASP A 273 -29.22 -11.56 -0.72
C ASP A 273 -28.88 -11.41 0.80
N LEU A 274 -27.85 -10.64 1.08
CA LEU A 274 -27.28 -10.37 2.41
C LEU A 274 -27.01 -8.86 2.56
N ASP A 275 -26.72 -8.44 3.79
CA ASP A 275 -26.14 -7.12 4.03
C ASP A 275 -24.61 -7.19 3.92
N TYR A 276 -24.04 -6.25 3.16
CA TYR A 276 -22.60 -6.07 2.95
C TYR A 276 -22.20 -4.70 3.50
N PHE A 277 -21.34 -4.69 4.51
CA PHE A 277 -20.93 -3.45 5.17
C PHE A 277 -19.49 -3.11 4.82
N VAL A 278 -19.26 -1.90 4.30
CA VAL A 278 -17.93 -1.29 4.26
C VAL A 278 -17.80 -0.41 5.49
N ASP A 279 -17.03 -0.87 6.48
CA ASP A 279 -16.81 -0.17 7.73
C ASP A 279 -15.39 0.42 7.79
N SER A 280 -15.17 1.41 6.93
CA SER A 280 -13.96 2.22 6.87
C SER A 280 -14.30 3.56 6.19
N PRO A 281 -14.32 4.68 6.93
CA PRO A 281 -14.55 5.99 6.33
C PRO A 281 -13.55 6.35 5.24
N LEU A 282 -12.28 5.94 5.41
CA LEU A 282 -11.25 6.12 4.41
C LEU A 282 -11.56 5.34 3.12
N SER A 283 -12.02 4.08 3.25
CA SER A 283 -12.38 3.28 2.06
C SER A 283 -13.50 3.92 1.25
N VAL A 284 -14.47 4.56 1.93
CA VAL A 284 -15.55 5.32 1.25
C VAL A 284 -14.97 6.49 0.47
N LYS A 285 -14.15 7.34 1.13
CA LYS A 285 -13.50 8.50 0.49
C LYS A 285 -12.62 8.05 -0.69
N ALA A 286 -11.82 7.00 -0.49
CA ALA A 286 -10.93 6.46 -1.53
C ALA A 286 -11.72 5.92 -2.73
N THR A 287 -12.84 5.23 -2.51
CA THR A 287 -13.68 4.71 -3.60
C THR A 287 -14.26 5.85 -4.43
N GLU A 288 -14.71 6.94 -3.80
CA GLU A 288 -15.17 8.13 -4.54
C GLU A 288 -14.03 8.77 -5.36
N ILE A 289 -12.82 8.88 -4.81
CA ILE A 289 -11.66 9.39 -5.55
C ILE A 289 -11.34 8.46 -6.74
N VAL A 290 -11.34 7.14 -6.55
CA VAL A 290 -11.08 6.17 -7.62
C VAL A 290 -12.06 6.34 -8.78
N LYS A 291 -13.36 6.60 -8.50
CA LYS A 291 -14.38 6.86 -9.53
C LYS A 291 -14.11 8.13 -10.36
N HIS A 292 -13.34 9.10 -9.85
CA HIS A 292 -12.98 10.31 -10.61
C HIS A 292 -11.94 10.08 -11.70
N TYR A 293 -11.28 8.90 -11.73
CA TYR A 293 -10.19 8.59 -12.66
C TYR A 293 -10.47 7.39 -13.58
N PRO A 294 -11.61 7.34 -14.30
CA PRO A 294 -11.97 6.21 -15.17
C PRO A 294 -10.97 5.96 -16.29
N GLN A 295 -10.19 6.98 -16.68
CA GLN A 295 -9.15 6.87 -17.70
C GLN A 295 -7.99 5.94 -17.29
N TYR A 296 -7.82 5.63 -15.99
CA TYR A 296 -6.80 4.72 -15.49
C TYR A 296 -7.27 3.26 -15.40
N PHE A 297 -8.56 3.02 -15.59
CA PHE A 297 -9.11 1.68 -15.64
C PHE A 297 -8.73 0.94 -16.93
N ASN A 298 -8.65 -0.37 -16.84
CA ASN A 298 -8.44 -1.23 -18.00
C ASN A 298 -9.68 -1.24 -18.93
N LYS A 299 -9.49 -1.79 -20.15
CA LYS A 299 -10.56 -1.83 -21.16
C LYS A 299 -11.80 -2.61 -20.73
N ASN A 300 -11.65 -3.57 -19.82
CA ASN A 300 -12.79 -4.41 -19.36
C ASN A 300 -13.72 -3.59 -18.46
N ILE A 301 -13.18 -2.87 -17.48
CA ILE A 301 -13.99 -1.96 -16.65
C ILE A 301 -14.58 -0.83 -17.48
N GLN A 302 -13.83 -0.24 -18.41
CA GLN A 302 -14.37 0.80 -19.30
C GLN A 302 -15.62 0.33 -20.05
N LYS A 303 -15.65 -0.93 -20.52
CA LYS A 303 -16.86 -1.53 -21.13
C LYS A 303 -18.01 -1.72 -20.14
N ILE A 304 -17.69 -2.10 -18.89
CA ILE A 304 -18.72 -2.24 -17.85
C ILE A 304 -19.36 -0.88 -17.55
N LEU A 305 -18.56 0.20 -17.49
CA LEU A 305 -19.04 1.56 -17.31
C LEU A 305 -19.99 2.07 -18.40
N GLU A 306 -20.02 1.45 -19.58
CA GLU A 306 -21.02 1.75 -20.62
C GLU A 306 -22.43 1.29 -20.24
N SER A 307 -22.55 0.30 -19.36
CA SER A 307 -23.83 -0.31 -18.94
C SER A 307 -24.13 -0.19 -17.46
N ASP A 308 -23.11 -0.01 -16.63
CA ASP A 308 -23.17 0.15 -15.18
C ASP A 308 -22.40 1.39 -14.76
N ASN A 309 -23.10 2.42 -14.32
CA ASN A 309 -22.49 3.70 -13.92
C ASN A 309 -21.68 3.63 -12.60
N ASP A 310 -21.81 2.55 -11.81
CA ASP A 310 -21.10 2.37 -10.56
C ASP A 310 -20.54 0.95 -10.40
N PRO A 311 -19.34 0.67 -10.91
CA PRO A 311 -18.76 -0.67 -10.89
C PRO A 311 -18.38 -1.15 -9.46
N PHE A 312 -18.52 -0.29 -8.46
CA PHE A 312 -18.27 -0.60 -7.04
C PHE A 312 -19.55 -0.65 -6.21
N GLY A 313 -20.71 -0.38 -6.82
CA GLY A 313 -22.02 -0.37 -6.17
C GLY A 313 -22.83 -1.63 -6.50
N PHE A 314 -23.58 -2.17 -5.52
CA PHE A 314 -24.48 -3.31 -5.72
C PHE A 314 -25.56 -3.35 -4.63
N LYS A 315 -26.62 -4.14 -4.86
CA LYS A 315 -27.72 -4.30 -3.90
C LYS A 315 -27.22 -4.87 -2.57
N GLY A 316 -27.65 -4.28 -1.46
CA GLY A 316 -27.25 -4.72 -0.11
C GLY A 316 -25.95 -4.08 0.42
N LEU A 317 -25.21 -3.32 -0.40
CA LEU A 317 -24.03 -2.56 0.04
C LEU A 317 -24.44 -1.40 0.94
N LYS A 318 -23.78 -1.29 2.10
CA LYS A 318 -23.99 -0.22 3.10
C LYS A 318 -22.66 0.31 3.60
N PHE A 319 -22.49 1.62 3.56
CA PHE A 319 -21.32 2.30 4.08
C PHE A 319 -21.53 2.76 5.52
N ILE A 320 -20.66 2.37 6.42
CA ILE A 320 -20.70 2.74 7.84
C ILE A 320 -19.82 3.96 8.06
N LYS A 321 -20.43 5.04 8.52
CA LYS A 321 -19.75 6.34 8.70
C LYS A 321 -19.36 6.59 10.16
N SER A 322 -20.29 6.36 11.10
CA SER A 322 -20.07 6.66 12.52
C SER A 322 -19.41 5.51 13.28
N VAL A 323 -18.81 5.84 14.42
CA VAL A 323 -18.24 4.85 15.36
C VAL A 323 -19.36 4.05 16.04
N GLU A 324 -20.49 4.70 16.30
CA GLU A 324 -21.67 4.10 16.93
C GLU A 324 -22.28 3.00 16.04
N GLU A 325 -22.46 3.29 14.74
CA GLU A 325 -22.91 2.29 13.76
C GLU A 325 -21.94 1.11 13.68
N SER A 326 -20.63 1.39 13.63
CA SER A 326 -19.58 0.35 13.60
C SER A 326 -19.69 -0.58 14.83
N LYS A 327 -19.83 -0.03 16.03
CA LYS A 327 -20.01 -0.81 17.27
C LYS A 327 -21.26 -1.68 17.21
N MET A 328 -22.36 -1.16 16.67
CA MET A 328 -23.63 -1.90 16.58
C MET A 328 -23.54 -3.14 15.68
N LEU A 329 -22.65 -3.17 14.68
CA LEU A 329 -22.41 -4.37 13.86
C LEU A 329 -21.92 -5.56 14.68
N ASN A 330 -21.15 -5.33 15.77
CA ASN A 330 -20.67 -6.42 16.61
C ASN A 330 -21.81 -7.08 17.40
N PHE A 331 -22.85 -6.33 17.74
CA PHE A 331 -24.04 -6.84 18.47
C PHE A 331 -25.14 -7.36 17.53
N ARG A 332 -25.04 -7.08 16.24
CA ARG A 332 -26.03 -7.53 15.25
C ARG A 332 -25.97 -9.06 15.11
N ASN A 333 -27.13 -9.69 15.15
CA ASN A 333 -27.29 -11.13 14.93
C ASN A 333 -27.50 -11.44 13.44
N GLY A 334 -27.24 -12.71 13.07
CA GLY A 334 -27.44 -13.23 11.72
C GLY A 334 -26.20 -13.08 10.82
N PRO A 335 -26.28 -13.66 9.62
CA PRO A 335 -25.20 -13.64 8.66
C PRO A 335 -25.14 -12.32 7.90
N PHE A 336 -23.93 -11.77 7.72
CA PHE A 336 -23.62 -10.62 6.90
C PHE A 336 -22.09 -10.54 6.66
N VAL A 337 -21.70 -9.69 5.73
CA VAL A 337 -20.30 -9.45 5.37
C VAL A 337 -19.84 -8.09 5.89
N ILE A 338 -18.65 -8.02 6.48
CA ILE A 338 -17.96 -6.77 6.87
C ILE A 338 -16.65 -6.68 6.08
N ILE A 339 -16.47 -5.62 5.34
CA ILE A 339 -15.21 -5.23 4.71
C ILE A 339 -14.67 -4.03 5.47
N SER A 340 -13.48 -4.14 6.07
CA SER A 340 -12.98 -3.08 6.97
C SER A 340 -11.45 -2.99 6.95
N ALA A 341 -10.92 -1.79 7.09
CA ALA A 341 -9.48 -1.54 7.16
C ALA A 341 -8.96 -1.70 8.62
N SER A 342 -7.68 -2.12 8.81
CA SER A 342 -6.62 -2.30 7.81
C SER A 342 -6.54 -3.71 7.24
N GLY A 343 -5.87 -3.86 6.10
CA GLY A 343 -5.71 -5.17 5.45
C GLY A 343 -4.88 -6.19 6.24
N MET A 344 -3.89 -5.74 7.03
CA MET A 344 -3.08 -6.59 7.93
C MET A 344 -3.73 -6.80 9.31
N ALA A 345 -4.93 -6.24 9.54
CA ALA A 345 -5.71 -6.32 10.78
C ALA A 345 -5.04 -5.72 12.04
N ASP A 346 -3.98 -4.95 11.90
CA ASP A 346 -3.22 -4.39 13.04
C ASP A 346 -3.80 -3.08 13.59
N ALA A 347 -4.55 -2.35 12.80
CA ALA A 347 -5.12 -1.06 13.15
C ALA A 347 -6.55 -0.91 12.62
N GLY A 348 -7.22 0.17 13.01
CA GLY A 348 -8.53 0.53 12.51
C GLY A 348 -9.68 -0.30 13.08
N ARG A 349 -10.87 -0.13 12.45
CA ARG A 349 -12.12 -0.73 12.92
C ARG A 349 -12.13 -2.26 12.79
N VAL A 350 -11.44 -2.81 11.80
CA VAL A 350 -11.36 -4.26 11.57
C VAL A 350 -10.81 -5.01 12.78
N LYS A 351 -9.85 -4.42 13.50
CA LYS A 351 -9.27 -5.02 14.71
C LYS A 351 -10.32 -5.19 15.82
N HIS A 352 -11.26 -4.24 15.95
CA HIS A 352 -12.39 -4.36 16.86
C HIS A 352 -13.36 -5.45 16.39
N HIS A 353 -13.65 -5.54 15.10
CA HIS A 353 -14.52 -6.60 14.57
C HIS A 353 -13.91 -7.97 14.80
N ILE A 354 -12.61 -8.15 14.55
CA ILE A 354 -11.92 -9.40 14.83
C ILE A 354 -12.00 -9.75 16.32
N SER A 355 -11.63 -8.82 17.21
CA SER A 355 -11.68 -9.05 18.67
C SER A 355 -13.05 -9.52 19.16
N ASN A 356 -14.14 -8.96 18.62
CA ASN A 356 -15.50 -9.31 19.03
C ASN A 356 -16.04 -10.60 18.37
N ASN A 357 -15.38 -11.16 17.39
CA ASN A 357 -15.92 -12.24 16.56
C ASN A 357 -15.00 -13.48 16.47
N ILE A 358 -13.73 -13.38 16.83
CA ILE A 358 -12.72 -14.42 16.62
C ILE A 358 -12.96 -15.70 17.43
N GLU A 359 -13.60 -15.60 18.59
CA GLU A 359 -13.91 -16.74 19.46
C GLU A 359 -15.17 -17.51 19.04
N ASN A 360 -15.92 -17.01 18.05
CA ASN A 360 -17.13 -17.68 17.59
C ASN A 360 -16.84 -18.55 16.34
N SER A 361 -16.95 -19.87 16.48
CA SER A 361 -16.68 -20.85 15.42
C SER A 361 -17.58 -20.73 14.18
N ARG A 362 -18.73 -20.07 14.28
CA ARG A 362 -19.59 -19.79 13.11
C ARG A 362 -19.03 -18.69 12.23
N ASN A 363 -18.22 -17.78 12.78
CA ASN A 363 -17.67 -16.67 12.04
C ASN A 363 -16.45 -17.10 11.19
N THR A 364 -16.13 -16.30 10.19
CA THR A 364 -14.98 -16.49 9.33
C THR A 364 -14.25 -15.16 9.18
N ILE A 365 -12.92 -15.18 9.28
CA ILE A 365 -12.04 -14.06 8.95
C ILE A 365 -11.34 -14.43 7.65
N LEU A 366 -11.55 -13.64 6.59
CA LEU A 366 -11.02 -13.89 5.25
C LEU A 366 -9.92 -12.88 4.93
N LEU A 367 -8.68 -13.32 4.95
CA LEU A 367 -7.51 -12.49 4.65
C LEU A 367 -7.27 -12.44 3.13
N THR A 368 -7.11 -11.23 2.58
CA THR A 368 -7.02 -10.99 1.14
C THR A 368 -5.72 -10.28 0.79
N GLY A 369 -4.69 -11.03 0.41
CA GLY A 369 -3.39 -10.51 0.04
C GLY A 369 -2.31 -10.72 1.11
N TYR A 370 -1.21 -9.96 0.98
CA TYR A 370 -0.05 -10.04 1.87
C TYR A 370 -0.39 -9.54 3.29
N CYS A 371 0.09 -10.27 4.28
CA CYS A 371 0.13 -9.82 5.68
C CYS A 371 1.54 -10.04 6.22
N GLU A 372 2.13 -9.00 6.78
CA GLU A 372 3.45 -9.07 7.41
C GLU A 372 3.41 -10.11 8.56
N PRO A 373 4.41 -11.01 8.70
CA PRO A 373 4.37 -12.15 9.63
C PRO A 373 4.09 -11.81 11.10
N HIS A 374 4.55 -10.65 11.58
CA HIS A 374 4.34 -10.22 12.96
C HIS A 374 2.99 -9.50 13.18
N SER A 375 2.29 -9.14 12.11
CA SER A 375 0.95 -8.55 12.17
C SER A 375 -0.09 -9.53 12.73
N LEU A 376 -1.26 -9.01 13.15
CA LEU A 376 -2.37 -9.87 13.56
C LEU A 376 -2.81 -10.77 12.39
N GLY A 377 -2.95 -10.21 11.18
CA GLY A 377 -3.29 -10.95 9.97
C GLY A 377 -2.27 -12.06 9.68
N GLY A 378 -0.96 -11.74 9.75
CA GLY A 378 0.11 -12.72 9.53
C GLY A 378 0.08 -13.87 10.53
N LYS A 379 -0.12 -13.59 11.82
CA LYS A 379 -0.27 -14.62 12.88
C LYS A 379 -1.48 -15.53 12.62
N LEU A 380 -2.60 -14.95 12.20
CA LEU A 380 -3.81 -15.73 11.85
C LEU A 380 -3.56 -16.61 10.63
N MET A 381 -2.90 -16.09 9.58
CA MET A 381 -2.50 -16.88 8.40
C MET A 381 -1.54 -18.01 8.74
N ALA A 382 -0.65 -17.80 9.71
CA ALA A 382 0.26 -18.84 10.22
C ALA A 382 -0.43 -19.90 11.08
N GLY A 383 -1.75 -19.78 11.34
CA GLY A 383 -2.54 -20.76 12.10
C GLY A 383 -2.44 -20.64 13.61
N ALA A 384 -2.15 -19.43 14.12
CA ALA A 384 -2.15 -19.17 15.56
C ALA A 384 -3.47 -19.61 16.20
N LYS A 385 -3.39 -20.32 17.31
CA LYS A 385 -4.55 -20.78 18.08
C LYS A 385 -5.03 -19.77 19.10
N GLU A 386 -4.17 -18.85 19.46
CA GLU A 386 -4.41 -17.75 20.39
C GLU A 386 -3.72 -16.49 19.86
N VAL A 387 -4.36 -15.35 20.01
CA VAL A 387 -3.80 -14.04 19.64
C VAL A 387 -4.09 -13.00 20.71
N ASN A 388 -3.20 -12.03 20.87
CA ASN A 388 -3.43 -10.89 21.77
C ASN A 388 -3.96 -9.71 20.97
N ILE A 389 -5.14 -9.21 21.34
CA ILE A 389 -5.78 -8.04 20.73
C ILE A 389 -6.10 -7.03 21.83
N TYR A 390 -5.55 -5.83 21.76
CA TYR A 390 -5.70 -4.77 22.78
C TYR A 390 -5.27 -5.19 24.19
N GLY A 391 -4.30 -6.11 24.33
CA GLY A 391 -3.81 -6.61 25.59
C GLY A 391 -4.67 -7.75 26.19
N VAL A 392 -5.72 -8.18 25.48
CA VAL A 392 -6.56 -9.32 25.85
C VAL A 392 -6.20 -10.52 24.99
N GLN A 393 -6.04 -11.69 25.60
CA GLN A 393 -5.81 -12.95 24.89
C GLN A 393 -7.16 -13.52 24.41
N HIS A 394 -7.21 -13.92 23.15
CA HIS A 394 -8.38 -14.49 22.48
C HIS A 394 -8.04 -15.85 21.89
N GLU A 395 -8.92 -16.83 22.08
CA GLU A 395 -8.87 -18.10 21.34
C GLU A 395 -9.32 -17.90 19.88
N VAL A 396 -8.62 -18.52 18.94
CA VAL A 396 -8.97 -18.48 17.53
C VAL A 396 -9.89 -19.65 17.20
N ASN A 397 -11.19 -19.46 17.40
CA ASN A 397 -12.24 -20.44 17.09
C ASN A 397 -12.92 -20.14 15.73
N ALA A 398 -12.90 -18.89 15.28
CA ALA A 398 -13.37 -18.52 13.96
C ALA A 398 -12.52 -19.21 12.88
N GLU A 399 -13.14 -19.53 11.75
CA GLU A 399 -12.41 -20.06 10.61
C GLU A 399 -11.55 -18.95 9.97
N ILE A 400 -10.28 -19.25 9.70
CA ILE A 400 -9.37 -18.35 9.01
C ILE A 400 -9.27 -18.80 7.56
N GLY A 401 -9.71 -17.95 6.63
CA GLY A 401 -9.60 -18.14 5.19
C GLY A 401 -8.56 -17.21 4.56
N SER A 402 -8.10 -17.55 3.37
CA SER A 402 -7.23 -16.66 2.59
C SER A 402 -7.54 -16.74 1.10
N ILE A 403 -7.39 -15.62 0.39
CA ILE A 403 -7.43 -15.53 -1.07
C ILE A 403 -6.10 -14.94 -1.53
N ARG A 404 -5.29 -15.74 -2.21
CA ARG A 404 -3.95 -15.35 -2.69
C ARG A 404 -3.98 -14.64 -4.04
N SER A 405 -5.07 -14.79 -4.80
CA SER A 405 -5.25 -14.14 -6.11
C SER A 405 -5.39 -12.63 -6.04
N MET A 406 -5.55 -12.05 -4.85
CA MET A 406 -5.84 -10.63 -4.65
C MET A 406 -4.60 -9.83 -4.24
N SER A 407 -3.39 -10.14 -4.66
CA SER A 407 -2.24 -9.24 -4.45
C SER A 407 -2.28 -8.07 -5.42
N ALA A 408 -2.05 -6.85 -4.95
CA ALA A 408 -1.88 -5.67 -5.80
C ALA A 408 -0.49 -5.61 -6.43
N HIS A 409 0.53 -6.21 -5.78
CA HIS A 409 1.87 -6.31 -6.34
C HIS A 409 1.95 -7.37 -7.43
N GLY A 410 2.75 -7.12 -8.43
CA GLY A 410 3.16 -8.11 -9.40
C GLY A 410 3.95 -9.26 -8.77
N ASP A 411 3.82 -10.43 -9.34
CA ASP A 411 4.69 -11.56 -9.00
C ASP A 411 6.04 -11.49 -9.75
N TYR A 412 6.92 -12.48 -9.56
CA TYR A 412 8.24 -12.41 -10.18
C TYR A 412 8.18 -12.41 -11.73
N ASP A 413 7.15 -12.96 -12.36
CA ASP A 413 6.99 -12.90 -13.82
C ASP A 413 6.53 -11.50 -14.25
N ASP A 414 5.59 -10.88 -13.53
CA ASP A 414 5.18 -9.49 -13.74
C ASP A 414 6.38 -8.52 -13.57
N LEU A 415 7.16 -8.67 -12.49
CA LEU A 415 8.37 -7.86 -12.26
C LEU A 415 9.42 -8.04 -13.36
N CYS A 416 9.62 -9.27 -13.83
CA CYS A 416 10.49 -9.54 -14.96
C CYS A 416 9.94 -8.97 -16.28
N GLN A 417 8.63 -8.99 -16.47
CA GLN A 417 7.98 -8.38 -17.63
C GLN A 417 8.11 -6.86 -17.61
N PHE A 418 7.96 -6.22 -16.44
CA PHE A 418 8.20 -4.79 -16.28
C PHE A 418 9.61 -4.36 -16.71
N LEU A 419 10.63 -5.19 -16.41
CA LEU A 419 12.01 -4.95 -16.81
C LEU A 419 12.33 -5.37 -18.25
N ALA A 420 11.42 -6.06 -18.98
CA ALA A 420 11.69 -6.61 -20.30
C ALA A 420 11.91 -5.53 -21.39
N CYS A 421 11.46 -4.30 -21.17
CA CYS A 421 11.72 -3.16 -22.02
C CYS A 421 13.19 -2.65 -21.95
N GLN A 422 14.00 -3.16 -21.03
CA GLN A 422 15.39 -2.76 -20.83
C GLN A 422 16.37 -3.69 -21.54
N ASN A 423 17.44 -3.13 -22.07
CA ASN A 423 18.63 -3.91 -22.41
C ASN A 423 19.48 -4.07 -21.13
N PRO A 424 19.59 -5.28 -20.54
CA PRO A 424 20.29 -5.48 -19.28
C PRO A 424 21.77 -5.06 -19.32
N ALA A 425 22.44 -5.21 -20.46
CA ALA A 425 23.86 -4.84 -20.64
C ALA A 425 24.10 -3.31 -20.57
N LEU A 426 23.07 -2.50 -20.74
CA LEU A 426 23.16 -1.03 -20.64
C LEU A 426 22.77 -0.51 -19.26
N VAL A 427 22.21 -1.33 -18.40
CA VAL A 427 21.91 -0.98 -17.01
C VAL A 427 23.20 -1.13 -16.19
N LYS A 428 23.72 -0.02 -15.69
CA LYS A 428 24.98 0.03 -14.95
C LYS A 428 24.84 -0.65 -13.58
N ARG A 429 23.72 -0.41 -12.88
CA ARG A 429 23.40 -1.04 -11.60
C ARG A 429 21.90 -1.11 -11.38
N LEU A 430 21.44 -2.23 -10.82
CA LEU A 430 20.07 -2.45 -10.43
C LEU A 430 20.02 -2.73 -8.92
N PHE A 431 19.17 -2.00 -8.21
CA PHE A 431 18.94 -2.17 -6.77
C PHE A 431 17.62 -2.87 -6.54
N VAL A 432 17.65 -3.99 -5.80
CA VAL A 432 16.45 -4.72 -5.39
C VAL A 432 16.03 -4.22 -4.02
N VAL A 433 14.86 -3.57 -3.96
CA VAL A 433 14.31 -2.94 -2.74
C VAL A 433 12.92 -3.49 -2.46
N HIS A 434 12.27 -3.05 -1.39
CA HIS A 434 10.87 -3.33 -1.06
C HIS A 434 10.53 -4.83 -1.11
N GLY A 435 11.14 -5.60 -0.21
CA GLY A 435 10.95 -7.06 -0.10
C GLY A 435 11.69 -7.62 1.11
N GLU A 436 11.26 -8.76 1.58
CA GLU A 436 11.96 -9.53 2.59
C GLU A 436 13.32 -9.97 2.07
N TYR A 437 14.35 -9.93 2.92
CA TYR A 437 15.73 -10.20 2.49
C TYR A 437 15.93 -11.54 1.74
N PRO A 438 15.34 -12.66 2.18
CA PRO A 438 15.44 -13.92 1.42
C PRO A 438 14.79 -13.83 0.03
N VAL A 439 13.65 -13.14 -0.09
CA VAL A 439 12.95 -12.93 -1.38
C VAL A 439 13.81 -12.08 -2.31
N GLN A 440 14.41 -11.01 -1.78
CA GLN A 440 15.33 -10.15 -2.54
C GLN A 440 16.54 -10.91 -3.07
N GLN A 441 17.12 -11.81 -2.29
CA GLN A 441 18.26 -12.63 -2.71
C GLN A 441 17.89 -13.59 -3.86
N GLU A 442 16.73 -14.23 -3.78
CA GLU A 442 16.25 -15.10 -4.85
C GLU A 442 15.96 -14.31 -6.13
N PHE A 443 15.33 -13.13 -6.00
CA PHE A 443 15.05 -12.25 -7.14
C PHE A 443 16.33 -11.68 -7.76
N GLN A 444 17.31 -11.28 -6.96
CA GLN A 444 18.64 -10.89 -7.41
C GLN A 444 19.27 -11.96 -8.32
N GLN A 445 19.29 -13.22 -7.88
CA GLN A 445 19.83 -14.32 -8.66
C GLN A 445 19.07 -14.53 -9.98
N ARG A 446 17.76 -14.31 -9.99
CA ARG A 446 16.92 -14.37 -11.19
C ARG A 446 17.27 -13.25 -12.18
N LEU A 447 17.44 -12.01 -11.71
CA LEU A 447 17.82 -10.88 -12.52
C LEU A 447 19.21 -11.03 -13.13
N MET A 448 20.18 -11.53 -12.37
CA MET A 448 21.51 -11.84 -12.88
C MET A 448 21.45 -12.86 -14.02
N ARG A 449 20.62 -13.92 -13.88
CA ARG A 449 20.40 -14.90 -14.97
C ARG A 449 19.71 -14.31 -16.21
N LYS A 450 18.97 -13.19 -16.05
CA LYS A 450 18.39 -12.43 -17.16
C LYS A 450 19.37 -11.45 -17.82
N GLY A 451 20.62 -11.37 -17.34
CA GLY A 451 21.71 -10.63 -17.95
C GLY A 451 22.01 -9.28 -17.31
N PHE A 452 21.35 -8.89 -16.20
CA PHE A 452 21.74 -7.71 -15.42
C PHE A 452 23.08 -7.99 -14.73
N GLY A 453 24.12 -7.18 -15.02
CA GLY A 453 25.49 -7.45 -14.59
C GLY A 453 25.75 -7.10 -13.12
N ASP A 454 25.24 -5.97 -12.65
CA ASP A 454 25.43 -5.46 -11.27
C ASP A 454 24.05 -5.32 -10.61
N VAL A 455 23.70 -6.32 -9.78
CA VAL A 455 22.42 -6.36 -9.05
C VAL A 455 22.71 -6.38 -7.56
N GLU A 456 22.27 -5.36 -6.83
CA GLU A 456 22.58 -5.14 -5.44
C GLU A 456 21.31 -5.19 -4.56
N VAL A 457 21.43 -5.76 -3.35
CA VAL A 457 20.39 -5.76 -2.31
C VAL A 457 20.87 -4.88 -1.16
N PRO A 458 20.52 -3.57 -1.16
CA PRO A 458 21.02 -2.63 -0.17
C PRO A 458 20.45 -2.94 1.22
N GLU A 459 21.26 -2.64 2.24
CA GLU A 459 20.79 -2.65 3.63
C GLU A 459 20.34 -1.24 4.09
N MET A 460 19.71 -1.21 5.25
CA MET A 460 19.27 0.06 5.86
C MET A 460 20.44 1.02 6.06
N HIS A 461 20.26 2.27 5.63
CA HIS A 461 21.24 3.37 5.69
C HIS A 461 22.49 3.16 4.83
N TYR A 462 22.51 2.17 3.96
CA TYR A 462 23.59 2.03 2.97
C TYR A 462 23.56 3.18 1.96
N GLU A 463 24.73 3.78 1.72
CA GLU A 463 24.94 4.82 0.70
C GLU A 463 25.98 4.35 -0.32
N THR A 464 25.71 4.57 -1.61
CA THR A 464 26.65 4.26 -2.69
C THR A 464 26.71 5.36 -3.74
N THR A 465 27.85 5.44 -4.44
CA THR A 465 28.04 6.39 -5.56
C THR A 465 27.52 5.79 -6.87
N LEU A 466 26.81 6.64 -7.63
CA LEU A 466 26.36 6.36 -8.99
C LEU A 466 27.25 7.12 -9.99
N GLU A 467 27.96 6.39 -10.88
CA GLU A 467 28.95 6.92 -11.82
C GLU A 467 28.43 7.12 -13.26
#